data_412721cd1e5aa414515939c3e582a42a
#
_entry.id   412721cd1e5aa414515939c3e582a42a
#
_cell.length_a   1.000
_cell.length_b   1.000
_cell.length_c   1.000
_cell.angle_alpha   90.00
_cell.angle_beta   90.00
_cell.angle_gamma   90.00
#
_symmetry.space_group_name_H-M   'P 1'
#
loop_
_entity.id
_entity.type
_entity.pdbx_description
1 polymer ?
#
loop_
_entity_poly.entity_id
_entity_poly.type
_entity_poly.pdbx_seq_one_letter_code
_entity_poly.pdbx_strand_id
1 'polypeptide(L)'
;MADQTNPWGSAPSTDSAAQAADAWGGASTAAPANGGGADWLHSAPAPQPEQFNIMDPFHKTLIPLDSWVTHAIDWIVLHFRPLFQGIRVPIDYILSAFQQLLLGMPAPVAIIVFALIAWQISSLGMGVATLVSLIAIGAIGAWSQAMVTLALVLTALLFCMVIGLPLGIWLARSPRAAKIIRPLVDAMQTTPAFVYLVPIVMLFGIGNVPGVVVTIIFALPPIVRLTILGINQVPADLIEASRSFGASPRQLLFKVQLPLAMPTIMAGVNQTLMLALSMVVIASMIAVGGLGQMVLRGIGRLDMGLATVGGVGIVILAIILDRLTQAVGRDARSRGNRRWYTTGPLGLITRPFCR
;
A
#
# COMPACT_ATOMS: atom_id res chain seq x y z
N MET A 1 44.98 -18.12 49.03
CA MET A 1 43.68 -17.46 49.04
C MET A 1 43.81 -16.24 48.16
N ALA A 2 43.34 -16.32 46.93
CA ALA A 2 43.47 -15.26 45.94
C ALA A 2 42.24 -14.36 46.03
N ASP A 3 42.50 -13.07 46.29
CA ASP A 3 41.53 -12.01 46.36
C ASP A 3 41.11 -11.64 44.92
N GLN A 4 39.86 -11.92 44.56
CA GLN A 4 39.32 -11.55 43.27
C GLN A 4 38.80 -10.12 43.35
N THR A 5 39.61 -9.15 42.91
CA THR A 5 39.18 -7.76 42.72
C THR A 5 38.22 -7.67 41.56
N ASN A 6 36.98 -7.33 41.88
CA ASN A 6 35.92 -7.07 40.91
C ASN A 6 36.25 -5.82 40.06
N PRO A 7 36.52 -5.91 38.77
CA PRO A 7 36.90 -4.77 37.94
C PRO A 7 35.79 -3.73 37.72
N TRP A 8 34.58 -3.97 38.21
CA TRP A 8 33.39 -3.10 38.05
C TRP A 8 32.97 -2.40 39.33
N GLY A 9 33.76 -2.48 40.43
CA GLY A 9 33.37 -2.08 41.79
C GLY A 9 33.97 -0.79 42.32
N SER A 10 34.68 0.02 41.55
CA SER A 10 35.21 1.31 41.99
C SER A 10 34.29 2.46 41.52
N ALA A 11 33.56 3.08 42.45
CA ALA A 11 32.93 4.36 42.19
C ALA A 11 34.00 5.39 41.82
N PRO A 12 33.78 6.19 40.75
CA PRO A 12 34.74 7.22 40.36
C PRO A 12 34.87 8.27 41.48
N SER A 13 36.11 8.63 41.82
CA SER A 13 36.40 9.74 42.74
C SER A 13 35.80 11.04 42.17
N THR A 14 35.41 11.95 43.05
CA THR A 14 34.80 13.23 42.72
C THR A 14 35.60 14.08 41.71
N ASP A 15 36.91 13.88 41.62
CA ASP A 15 37.78 14.57 40.67
C ASP A 15 37.63 14.06 39.22
N SER A 16 37.30 12.78 39.02
CA SER A 16 37.09 12.24 37.67
C SER A 16 35.72 12.60 37.08
N ALA A 17 34.73 12.91 37.93
CA ALA A 17 33.42 13.39 37.47
C ALA A 17 33.48 14.85 36.98
N ALA A 18 34.31 15.69 37.59
CA ALA A 18 34.54 17.06 37.14
C ALA A 18 35.27 17.10 35.78
N GLN A 19 36.28 16.24 35.58
CA GLN A 19 36.98 16.14 34.29
C GLN A 19 36.12 15.56 33.16
N ALA A 20 35.16 14.72 33.47
CA ALA A 20 34.23 14.21 32.49
C ALA A 20 33.15 15.24 32.05
N ALA A 21 32.80 16.17 32.95
CA ALA A 21 31.84 17.25 32.62
C ALA A 21 32.46 18.29 31.67
N ASP A 22 33.76 18.58 31.81
CA ASP A 22 34.48 19.51 30.93
C ASP A 22 34.68 18.94 29.50
N ALA A 23 34.71 17.64 29.35
CA ALA A 23 34.86 16.98 28.05
C ALA A 23 33.59 17.12 27.13
N TRP A 24 32.45 17.53 27.66
CA TRP A 24 31.19 17.65 26.95
C TRP A 24 30.63 19.09 26.82
N GLY A 25 31.51 20.09 26.93
CA GLY A 25 31.23 21.45 26.44
C GLY A 25 30.29 22.30 27.28
N GLY A 26 30.47 22.36 28.58
CA GLY A 26 29.93 23.43 29.41
C GLY A 26 30.74 24.70 29.23
N ALA A 27 30.15 25.74 28.63
CA ALA A 27 30.76 27.06 28.48
C ALA A 27 31.05 27.68 29.83
N SER A 28 32.32 27.73 30.25
CA SER A 28 32.81 28.61 31.31
C SER A 28 33.80 29.62 30.74
N THR A 29 33.41 30.89 30.86
CA THR A 29 34.25 32.06 30.63
C THR A 29 35.40 32.08 31.65
N ALA A 30 36.60 31.69 31.24
CA ALA A 30 37.83 31.98 31.95
C ALA A 30 39.00 32.13 30.97
N ALA A 31 39.82 33.13 31.21
CA ALA A 31 40.89 33.64 30.38
C ALA A 31 42.05 32.65 30.10
N PRO A 32 42.96 32.98 29.18
CA PRO A 32 43.76 32.01 28.45
C PRO A 32 44.93 31.50 29.26
N ALA A 33 45.04 30.19 29.41
CA ALA A 33 46.27 29.52 29.76
C ALA A 33 46.80 28.75 28.54
N ASN A 34 47.99 29.07 28.11
CA ASN A 34 48.76 28.39 27.08
C ASN A 34 48.83 26.87 27.34
N GLY A 35 48.33 26.06 26.42
CA GLY A 35 48.48 24.62 26.48
C GLY A 35 47.84 23.96 25.27
N GLY A 36 48.64 23.63 24.26
CA GLY A 36 48.18 22.99 23.01
C GLY A 36 47.40 21.72 23.24
N GLY A 37 46.19 21.66 22.74
CA GLY A 37 45.45 20.43 22.85
C GLY A 37 44.08 20.32 22.16
N ALA A 38 43.60 21.31 21.43
CA ALA A 38 42.35 21.16 20.65
C ALA A 38 42.24 22.14 19.48
N ASP A 39 43.33 22.59 18.95
CA ASP A 39 43.40 23.58 17.87
C ASP A 39 42.90 23.05 16.53
N TRP A 40 42.80 21.74 16.39
CA TRP A 40 42.22 21.07 15.21
C TRP A 40 40.68 21.25 15.08
N LEU A 41 39.97 21.53 16.19
CA LEU A 41 38.52 21.81 16.18
C LEU A 41 38.21 23.22 15.71
N HIS A 42 39.18 24.15 15.83
CA HIS A 42 39.04 25.54 15.41
C HIS A 42 39.74 25.84 14.08
N SER A 43 40.55 24.91 13.59
CA SER A 43 41.23 25.00 12.32
C SER A 43 40.48 24.32 11.17
N ALA A 44 39.13 24.23 11.24
CA ALA A 44 38.38 24.00 10.03
C ALA A 44 38.73 25.12 9.05
N PRO A 45 39.39 24.87 7.92
CA PRO A 45 39.73 25.92 6.97
C PRO A 45 38.46 26.65 6.65
N ALA A 46 38.48 27.99 6.77
CA ALA A 46 37.36 28.81 6.31
C ALA A 46 36.98 28.32 4.91
N PRO A 47 35.71 28.10 4.63
CA PRO A 47 35.29 27.63 3.32
C PRO A 47 35.85 28.58 2.27
N GLN A 48 36.90 28.13 1.59
CA GLN A 48 37.48 28.90 0.49
C GLN A 48 36.37 29.05 -0.55
N PRO A 49 36.20 30.25 -1.11
CA PRO A 49 35.25 30.41 -2.22
C PRO A 49 35.72 29.47 -3.33
N GLU A 50 35.03 28.35 -3.47
CA GLU A 50 35.31 27.35 -4.49
C GLU A 50 35.18 28.03 -5.84
N GLN A 51 36.30 28.18 -6.53
CA GLN A 51 36.35 28.77 -7.86
C GLN A 51 35.63 27.85 -8.83
N PHE A 52 34.76 28.41 -9.67
CA PHE A 52 34.05 27.70 -10.74
C PHE A 52 35.08 27.03 -11.66
N ASN A 53 35.16 25.72 -11.61
CA ASN A 53 36.09 24.96 -12.45
C ASN A 53 35.37 24.52 -13.72
N ILE A 54 35.79 25.06 -14.86
CA ILE A 54 35.22 24.74 -16.21
C ILE A 54 35.35 23.26 -16.54
N MET A 55 36.34 22.55 -15.94
CA MET A 55 36.57 21.12 -16.19
C MET A 55 35.59 20.23 -15.40
N ASP A 56 34.92 20.76 -14.36
CA ASP A 56 33.92 20.06 -13.58
C ASP A 56 32.73 21.00 -13.25
N PRO A 57 31.89 21.32 -14.25
CA PRO A 57 30.82 22.31 -14.13
C PRO A 57 29.66 21.84 -13.24
N PHE A 58 29.61 20.55 -12.89
CA PHE A 58 28.50 19.93 -12.12
C PHE A 58 28.85 19.68 -10.64
N HIS A 59 30.02 20.11 -10.18
CA HIS A 59 30.41 20.03 -8.77
C HIS A 59 29.52 20.89 -7.84
N LYS A 60 28.91 21.95 -8.38
CA LYS A 60 27.88 22.75 -7.71
C LYS A 60 26.51 22.42 -8.28
N THR A 61 25.55 22.21 -7.40
CA THR A 61 24.14 22.16 -7.77
C THR A 61 23.72 23.49 -8.39
N LEU A 62 23.69 23.55 -9.73
CA LEU A 62 23.29 24.75 -10.48
C LEU A 62 21.81 25.10 -10.26
N ILE A 63 20.99 24.08 -9.99
CA ILE A 63 19.56 24.22 -9.74
C ILE A 63 19.30 23.64 -8.33
N PRO A 64 18.97 24.47 -7.34
CA PRO A 64 18.66 24.00 -5.99
C PRO A 64 17.27 23.36 -5.92
N LEU A 65 17.11 22.23 -6.62
CA LEU A 65 15.83 21.51 -6.76
C LEU A 65 15.36 20.97 -5.40
N ASP A 66 16.28 20.57 -4.55
CA ASP A 66 16.04 20.08 -3.18
C ASP A 66 15.32 21.13 -2.33
N SER A 67 15.82 22.37 -2.30
CA SER A 67 15.21 23.45 -1.54
C SER A 67 13.86 23.87 -2.10
N TRP A 68 13.71 23.90 -3.43
CA TRP A 68 12.42 24.23 -4.07
C TRP A 68 11.36 23.19 -3.76
N VAL A 69 11.72 21.90 -3.83
CA VAL A 69 10.82 20.78 -3.50
C VAL A 69 10.45 20.82 -2.02
N THR A 70 11.43 21.03 -1.14
CA THR A 70 11.19 21.11 0.31
C THR A 70 10.24 22.27 0.63
N HIS A 71 10.51 23.49 0.13
CA HIS A 71 9.62 24.63 0.33
C HIS A 71 8.22 24.41 -0.24
N ALA A 72 8.10 23.78 -1.41
CA ALA A 72 6.80 23.46 -2.01
C ALA A 72 6.03 22.45 -1.14
N ILE A 73 6.68 21.41 -0.64
CA ILE A 73 6.04 20.42 0.24
C ILE A 73 5.64 21.07 1.56
N ASP A 74 6.51 21.85 2.20
CA ASP A 74 6.21 22.54 3.44
C ASP A 74 5.02 23.49 3.28
N TRP A 75 4.97 24.25 2.18
CA TRP A 75 3.83 25.09 1.86
C TRP A 75 2.53 24.30 1.70
N ILE A 76 2.58 23.16 0.99
CA ILE A 76 1.43 22.26 0.83
C ILE A 76 1.00 21.69 2.19
N VAL A 77 1.96 21.23 3.01
CA VAL A 77 1.68 20.69 4.34
C VAL A 77 0.98 21.72 5.22
N LEU A 78 1.48 22.98 5.24
CA LEU A 78 0.92 24.03 6.07
C LEU A 78 -0.51 24.43 5.64
N HIS A 79 -0.74 24.59 4.33
CA HIS A 79 -2.02 25.10 3.83
C HIS A 79 -3.09 24.02 3.64
N PHE A 80 -2.70 22.80 3.31
CA PHE A 80 -3.62 21.70 3.00
C PHE A 80 -3.72 20.63 4.10
N ARG A 81 -3.09 20.86 5.25
CA ARG A 81 -3.15 19.92 6.39
C ARG A 81 -4.59 19.53 6.77
N PRO A 82 -5.58 20.44 6.85
CA PRO A 82 -6.97 20.08 7.15
C PRO A 82 -7.58 19.14 6.09
N LEU A 83 -7.26 19.36 4.81
CA LEU A 83 -7.73 18.51 3.71
C LEU A 83 -7.17 17.10 3.83
N PHE A 84 -5.87 16.95 4.08
CA PHE A 84 -5.23 15.65 4.25
C PHE A 84 -5.73 14.93 5.50
N GLN A 85 -6.00 15.64 6.59
CA GLN A 85 -6.65 15.07 7.77
C GLN A 85 -8.07 14.62 7.45
N GLY A 86 -8.83 15.37 6.65
CA GLY A 86 -10.16 14.98 6.18
C GLY A 86 -10.14 13.69 5.34
N ILE A 87 -9.11 13.49 4.50
CA ILE A 87 -8.93 12.26 3.73
C ILE A 87 -8.48 11.09 4.63
N ARG A 88 -7.69 11.37 5.66
CA ARG A 88 -7.20 10.37 6.60
C ARG A 88 -8.34 9.70 7.37
N VAL A 89 -9.31 10.48 7.84
CA VAL A 89 -10.41 9.97 8.69
C VAL A 89 -11.21 8.83 8.05
N PRO A 90 -11.75 8.93 6.83
CA PRO A 90 -12.50 7.84 6.21
C PRO A 90 -11.63 6.61 5.92
N ILE A 91 -10.35 6.81 5.57
CA ILE A 91 -9.43 5.71 5.34
C ILE A 91 -9.15 4.97 6.64
N ASP A 92 -8.86 5.70 7.72
CA ASP A 92 -8.59 5.13 9.05
C ASP A 92 -9.81 4.39 9.59
N TYR A 93 -11.00 4.96 9.44
CA TYR A 93 -12.26 4.34 9.85
C TYR A 93 -12.51 3.00 9.15
N ILE A 94 -12.38 2.97 7.82
CA ILE A 94 -12.62 1.75 7.03
C ILE A 94 -11.52 0.72 7.31
N LEU A 95 -10.26 1.15 7.40
CA LEU A 95 -9.14 0.28 7.72
C LEU A 95 -9.31 -0.35 9.11
N SER A 96 -9.64 0.46 10.11
CA SER A 96 -9.89 -0.01 11.48
C SER A 96 -11.07 -0.97 11.55
N ALA A 97 -12.15 -0.71 10.81
CA ALA A 97 -13.30 -1.60 10.72
C ALA A 97 -12.91 -2.97 10.12
N PHE A 98 -12.14 -2.99 9.03
CA PHE A 98 -11.63 -4.24 8.46
C PHE A 98 -10.67 -4.96 9.41
N GLN A 99 -9.77 -4.23 10.08
CA GLN A 99 -8.85 -4.83 11.04
C GLN A 99 -9.59 -5.44 12.24
N GLN A 100 -10.54 -4.72 12.81
CA GLN A 100 -11.35 -5.22 13.92
C GLN A 100 -12.19 -6.44 13.51
N LEU A 101 -12.79 -6.42 12.32
CA LEU A 101 -13.54 -7.55 11.80
C LEU A 101 -12.65 -8.79 11.60
N LEU A 102 -11.48 -8.64 11.00
CA LEU A 102 -10.61 -9.76 10.64
C LEU A 102 -9.82 -10.30 11.84
N LEU A 103 -9.36 -9.42 12.75
CA LEU A 103 -8.61 -9.81 13.94
C LEU A 103 -9.53 -10.22 15.09
N GLY A 104 -10.76 -9.68 15.15
CA GLY A 104 -11.74 -10.00 16.18
C GLY A 104 -12.39 -11.37 16.01
N MET A 105 -12.35 -11.95 14.79
CA MET A 105 -12.85 -13.30 14.57
C MET A 105 -11.85 -14.37 15.03
N PRO A 106 -12.28 -15.40 15.78
CA PRO A 106 -11.44 -16.56 16.04
C PRO A 106 -10.92 -17.19 14.74
N ALA A 107 -9.64 -17.56 14.68
CA ALA A 107 -9.02 -18.07 13.45
C ALA A 107 -9.80 -19.24 12.81
N PRO A 108 -10.32 -20.26 13.54
CA PRO A 108 -11.10 -21.33 12.92
C PRO A 108 -12.37 -20.81 12.24
N VAL A 109 -13.06 -19.84 12.84
CA VAL A 109 -14.30 -19.26 12.29
C VAL A 109 -13.97 -18.48 11.01
N ALA A 110 -12.92 -17.66 11.01
CA ALA A 110 -12.47 -16.90 9.87
C ALA A 110 -12.08 -17.84 8.69
N ILE A 111 -11.35 -18.93 8.96
CA ILE A 111 -10.97 -19.93 7.95
C ILE A 111 -12.22 -20.54 7.30
N ILE A 112 -13.20 -20.94 8.09
CA ILE A 112 -14.45 -21.54 7.58
C ILE A 112 -15.22 -20.49 6.75
N VAL A 113 -15.36 -19.26 7.23
CA VAL A 113 -16.08 -18.20 6.53
C VAL A 113 -15.43 -17.90 5.18
N PHE A 114 -14.11 -17.73 5.13
CA PHE A 114 -13.40 -17.49 3.86
C PHE A 114 -13.49 -18.70 2.91
N ALA A 115 -13.40 -19.91 3.41
CA ALA A 115 -13.56 -21.11 2.60
C ALA A 115 -14.98 -21.23 2.02
N LEU A 116 -16.02 -20.90 2.79
CA LEU A 116 -17.41 -20.87 2.33
C LEU A 116 -17.66 -19.78 1.30
N ILE A 117 -17.07 -18.59 1.49
CA ILE A 117 -17.14 -17.50 0.51
C ILE A 117 -16.45 -17.92 -0.80
N ALA A 118 -15.26 -18.54 -0.72
CA ALA A 118 -14.55 -19.04 -1.88
C ALA A 118 -15.33 -20.13 -2.62
N TRP A 119 -15.98 -21.05 -1.91
CA TRP A 119 -16.85 -22.07 -2.48
C TRP A 119 -18.07 -21.45 -3.15
N GLN A 120 -18.71 -20.45 -2.52
CA GLN A 120 -19.89 -19.77 -3.08
C GLN A 120 -19.57 -19.02 -4.37
N ILE A 121 -18.41 -18.35 -4.44
CA ILE A 121 -18.01 -17.52 -5.58
C ILE A 121 -17.50 -18.36 -6.74
N SER A 122 -16.76 -19.46 -6.47
CA SER A 122 -16.07 -20.23 -7.50
C SER A 122 -16.54 -21.67 -7.56
N SER A 123 -15.94 -22.56 -6.77
CA SER A 123 -16.20 -24.00 -6.76
C SER A 123 -15.81 -24.62 -5.41
N LEU A 124 -16.27 -25.87 -5.16
CA LEU A 124 -15.87 -26.62 -3.97
C LEU A 124 -14.35 -26.76 -3.86
N GLY A 125 -13.69 -27.06 -4.99
CA GLY A 125 -12.22 -27.19 -5.02
C GLY A 125 -11.51 -25.91 -4.59
N MET A 126 -12.03 -24.74 -4.96
CA MET A 126 -11.49 -23.46 -4.52
C MET A 126 -11.74 -23.21 -3.03
N GLY A 127 -12.91 -23.62 -2.51
CA GLY A 127 -13.20 -23.56 -1.08
C GLY A 127 -12.21 -24.40 -0.26
N VAL A 128 -11.94 -25.65 -0.69
CA VAL A 128 -10.96 -26.54 -0.06
C VAL A 128 -9.54 -25.97 -0.18
N ALA A 129 -9.16 -25.47 -1.35
CA ALA A 129 -7.85 -24.83 -1.54
C ALA A 129 -7.64 -23.63 -0.62
N THR A 130 -8.66 -22.77 -0.48
CA THR A 130 -8.63 -21.63 0.45
C THR A 130 -8.52 -22.08 1.89
N LEU A 131 -9.26 -23.10 2.29
CA LEU A 131 -9.20 -23.68 3.63
C LEU A 131 -7.80 -24.20 3.97
N VAL A 132 -7.21 -25.02 3.10
CA VAL A 132 -5.86 -25.57 3.28
C VAL A 132 -4.81 -24.46 3.33
N SER A 133 -4.93 -23.47 2.44
CA SER A 133 -4.01 -22.32 2.36
C SER A 133 -4.06 -21.45 3.62
N LEU A 134 -5.24 -21.19 4.17
CA LEU A 134 -5.39 -20.39 5.40
C LEU A 134 -4.94 -21.18 6.64
N ILE A 135 -5.15 -22.51 6.68
CA ILE A 135 -4.58 -23.35 7.72
C ILE A 135 -3.05 -23.33 7.66
N ALA A 136 -2.47 -23.37 6.45
CA ALA A 136 -1.02 -23.25 6.28
C ALA A 136 -0.48 -21.92 6.82
N ILE A 137 -1.16 -20.78 6.54
CA ILE A 137 -0.78 -19.47 7.11
C ILE A 137 -0.87 -19.49 8.64
N GLY A 138 -1.89 -20.13 9.22
CA GLY A 138 -2.01 -20.28 10.66
C GLY A 138 -0.90 -21.16 11.26
N ALA A 139 -0.58 -22.28 10.60
CA ALA A 139 0.44 -23.25 11.05
C ALA A 139 1.86 -22.65 11.05
N ILE A 140 2.20 -21.77 10.10
CA ILE A 140 3.48 -21.06 10.07
C ILE A 140 3.54 -19.85 11.02
N GLY A 141 2.46 -19.59 11.81
CA GLY A 141 2.43 -18.51 12.81
C GLY A 141 2.23 -17.09 12.24
N ALA A 142 1.85 -16.97 10.96
CA ALA A 142 1.70 -15.68 10.29
C ALA A 142 0.26 -15.13 10.28
N TRP A 143 -0.68 -15.74 11.03
CA TRP A 143 -2.11 -15.45 10.98
C TRP A 143 -2.45 -13.98 11.21
N SER A 144 -2.01 -13.41 12.33
CA SER A 144 -2.30 -12.00 12.67
C SER A 144 -1.78 -11.03 11.65
N GLN A 145 -0.57 -11.25 11.15
CA GLN A 145 0.06 -10.40 10.14
C GLN A 145 -0.63 -10.56 8.77
N ALA A 146 -1.12 -11.75 8.45
CA ALA A 146 -1.90 -12.00 7.24
C ALA A 146 -3.25 -11.25 7.27
N MET A 147 -3.94 -11.23 8.42
CA MET A 147 -5.20 -10.50 8.59
C MET A 147 -4.99 -8.98 8.49
N VAL A 148 -3.90 -8.45 9.05
CA VAL A 148 -3.54 -7.03 8.88
C VAL A 148 -3.26 -6.71 7.41
N THR A 149 -2.48 -7.55 6.72
CA THR A 149 -2.22 -7.38 5.28
C THR A 149 -3.50 -7.41 4.46
N LEU A 150 -4.39 -8.36 4.75
CA LEU A 150 -5.68 -8.49 4.09
C LEU A 150 -6.54 -7.24 4.29
N ALA A 151 -6.60 -6.70 5.52
CA ALA A 151 -7.31 -5.46 5.82
C ALA A 151 -6.78 -4.26 5.01
N LEU A 152 -5.45 -4.10 4.95
CA LEU A 152 -4.80 -3.05 4.16
C LEU A 152 -5.13 -3.15 2.67
N VAL A 153 -4.99 -4.34 2.10
CA VAL A 153 -5.26 -4.60 0.67
C VAL A 153 -6.72 -4.40 0.33
N LEU A 154 -7.65 -4.91 1.16
CA LEU A 154 -9.09 -4.72 0.94
C LEU A 154 -9.50 -3.25 1.04
N THR A 155 -8.94 -2.52 2.00
CA THR A 155 -9.17 -1.08 2.13
C THR A 155 -8.68 -0.33 0.89
N ALA A 156 -7.45 -0.58 0.45
CA ALA A 156 -6.90 0.05 -0.75
C ALA A 156 -7.72 -0.30 -2.00
N LEU A 157 -8.11 -1.57 -2.17
CA LEU A 157 -8.94 -2.04 -3.27
C LEU A 157 -10.31 -1.35 -3.28
N LEU A 158 -10.97 -1.24 -2.12
CA LEU A 158 -12.26 -0.56 -1.98
C LEU A 158 -12.17 0.90 -2.46
N PHE A 159 -11.17 1.66 -2.00
CA PHE A 159 -10.96 3.03 -2.44
C PHE A 159 -10.60 3.12 -3.92
N CYS A 160 -9.76 2.21 -4.43
CA CYS A 160 -9.46 2.13 -5.87
C CYS A 160 -10.73 1.87 -6.69
N MET A 161 -11.64 1.03 -6.23
CA MET A 161 -12.91 0.78 -6.91
C MET A 161 -13.84 1.99 -6.84
N VAL A 162 -13.99 2.59 -5.66
CA VAL A 162 -14.88 3.75 -5.43
C VAL A 162 -14.42 4.98 -6.23
N ILE A 163 -13.11 5.18 -6.38
CA ILE A 163 -12.54 6.31 -7.13
C ILE A 163 -12.33 5.93 -8.59
N GLY A 164 -11.73 4.77 -8.86
CA GLY A 164 -11.27 4.36 -10.18
C GLY A 164 -12.39 4.01 -11.16
N LEU A 165 -13.47 3.33 -10.69
CA LEU A 165 -14.58 3.00 -11.56
C LEU A 165 -15.33 4.25 -12.06
N PRO A 166 -15.78 5.18 -11.19
CA PRO A 166 -16.44 6.41 -11.66
C PRO A 166 -15.52 7.25 -12.54
N LEU A 167 -14.24 7.37 -12.19
CA LEU A 167 -13.25 8.09 -12.98
C LEU A 167 -13.07 7.45 -14.36
N GLY A 168 -12.92 6.12 -14.43
CA GLY A 168 -12.79 5.38 -15.68
C GLY A 168 -14.04 5.51 -16.57
N ILE A 169 -15.24 5.42 -15.99
CA ILE A 169 -16.51 5.62 -16.70
C ILE A 169 -16.62 7.06 -17.26
N TRP A 170 -16.25 8.04 -16.45
CA TRP A 170 -16.27 9.45 -16.88
C TRP A 170 -15.28 9.69 -18.03
N LEU A 171 -14.06 9.17 -17.93
CA LEU A 171 -13.02 9.31 -18.96
C LEU A 171 -13.39 8.56 -20.26
N ALA A 172 -14.05 7.41 -20.17
CA ALA A 172 -14.54 6.69 -21.34
C ALA A 172 -15.57 7.51 -22.15
N ARG A 173 -16.32 8.40 -21.47
CA ARG A 173 -17.36 9.25 -22.10
C ARG A 173 -16.86 10.62 -22.53
N SER A 174 -15.70 11.07 -22.04
CA SER A 174 -15.13 12.39 -22.31
C SER A 174 -13.73 12.31 -22.91
N PRO A 175 -13.60 12.28 -24.26
CA PRO A 175 -12.29 12.20 -24.92
C PRO A 175 -11.34 13.36 -24.56
N ARG A 176 -11.90 14.55 -24.27
CA ARG A 176 -11.11 15.72 -23.85
C ARG A 176 -10.49 15.50 -22.46
N ALA A 177 -11.30 15.06 -21.49
CA ALA A 177 -10.82 14.73 -20.15
C ALA A 177 -9.79 13.59 -20.19
N ALA A 178 -10.04 12.58 -21.02
CA ALA A 178 -9.12 11.46 -21.18
C ALA A 178 -7.73 11.89 -21.69
N LYS A 179 -7.65 12.85 -22.61
CA LYS A 179 -6.36 13.37 -23.10
C LYS A 179 -5.52 14.04 -22.00
N ILE A 180 -6.17 14.67 -21.01
CA ILE A 180 -5.49 15.38 -19.91
C ILE A 180 -5.15 14.43 -18.77
N ILE A 181 -6.07 13.54 -18.41
CA ILE A 181 -5.93 12.71 -17.20
C ILE A 181 -5.13 11.42 -17.47
N ARG A 182 -5.15 10.86 -18.69
CA ARG A 182 -4.35 9.66 -19.01
C ARG A 182 -2.86 9.84 -18.74
N PRO A 183 -2.18 10.92 -19.18
CA PRO A 183 -0.77 11.12 -18.85
C PRO A 183 -0.49 11.18 -17.35
N LEU A 184 -1.42 11.76 -16.57
CA LEU A 184 -1.29 11.81 -15.12
C LEU A 184 -1.39 10.41 -14.50
N VAL A 185 -2.39 9.62 -14.93
CA VAL A 185 -2.55 8.22 -14.50
C VAL A 185 -1.35 7.37 -14.95
N ASP A 186 -0.78 7.66 -16.12
CA ASP A 186 0.43 6.99 -16.62
C ASP A 186 1.64 7.35 -15.76
N ALA A 187 1.82 8.63 -15.42
CA ALA A 187 2.88 9.10 -14.53
C ALA A 187 2.82 8.44 -13.14
N MET A 188 1.60 8.21 -12.60
CA MET A 188 1.43 7.52 -11.31
C MET A 188 2.00 6.09 -11.31
N GLN A 189 2.05 5.42 -12.44
CA GLN A 189 2.59 4.06 -12.56
C GLN A 189 4.06 4.01 -12.98
N THR A 190 4.52 5.00 -13.76
CA THR A 190 5.91 5.05 -14.24
C THR A 190 6.87 5.57 -13.18
N THR A 191 6.38 6.36 -12.23
CA THR A 191 7.18 6.85 -11.11
C THR A 191 7.45 5.70 -10.12
N PRO A 192 8.72 5.46 -9.72
CA PRO A 192 9.02 4.44 -8.73
C PRO A 192 8.24 4.66 -7.44
N ALA A 193 7.68 3.57 -6.88
CA ALA A 193 6.81 3.62 -5.70
C ALA A 193 7.46 4.30 -4.49
N PHE A 194 8.78 4.17 -4.34
CA PHE A 194 9.55 4.82 -3.26
C PHE A 194 9.48 6.35 -3.28
N VAL A 195 9.35 6.96 -4.47
CA VAL A 195 9.28 8.42 -4.61
C VAL A 195 8.03 8.98 -3.93
N TYR A 196 6.93 8.21 -3.90
CA TYR A 196 5.69 8.62 -3.24
C TYR A 196 5.75 8.51 -1.71
N LEU A 197 6.62 7.64 -1.16
CA LEU A 197 6.67 7.40 0.29
C LEU A 197 7.01 8.67 1.05
N VAL A 198 8.00 9.44 0.61
CA VAL A 198 8.49 10.62 1.33
C VAL A 198 7.41 11.71 1.44
N PRO A 199 6.82 12.22 0.34
CA PRO A 199 5.75 13.21 0.43
C PRO A 199 4.53 12.74 1.21
N ILE A 200 4.14 11.48 1.06
CA ILE A 200 2.97 10.92 1.75
C ILE A 200 3.22 10.82 3.26
N VAL A 201 4.42 10.44 3.68
CA VAL A 201 4.78 10.44 5.11
C VAL A 201 4.79 11.86 5.68
N MET A 202 5.26 12.85 4.94
CA MET A 202 5.23 14.24 5.37
C MET A 202 3.79 14.78 5.54
N LEU A 203 2.86 14.35 4.68
CA LEU A 203 1.46 14.79 4.67
C LEU A 203 0.58 14.04 5.70
N PHE A 204 0.75 12.73 5.82
CA PHE A 204 -0.14 11.84 6.60
C PHE A 204 0.51 11.27 7.86
N GLY A 205 1.83 11.42 8.03
CA GLY A 205 2.61 10.79 9.09
C GLY A 205 3.05 9.36 8.76
N ILE A 206 3.53 8.62 9.77
CA ILE A 206 4.01 7.25 9.67
C ILE A 206 2.89 6.30 10.10
N GLY A 207 2.76 5.12 9.48
CA GLY A 207 1.84 4.05 9.89
C GLY A 207 0.98 3.48 8.77
N ASN A 208 -0.13 2.82 9.15
CA ASN A 208 -0.96 2.05 8.21
C ASN A 208 -1.73 2.94 7.21
N VAL A 209 -2.24 4.10 7.65
CA VAL A 209 -3.04 4.99 6.80
C VAL A 209 -2.23 5.54 5.61
N PRO A 210 -1.03 6.15 5.81
CA PRO A 210 -0.20 6.56 4.68
C PRO A 210 0.19 5.39 3.77
N GLY A 211 0.37 4.18 4.33
CA GLY A 211 0.61 2.97 3.53
C GLY A 211 -0.55 2.64 2.60
N VAL A 212 -1.80 2.75 3.08
CA VAL A 212 -3.00 2.59 2.24
C VAL A 212 -3.06 3.68 1.17
N VAL A 213 -2.78 4.95 1.51
CA VAL A 213 -2.80 6.06 0.55
C VAL A 213 -1.80 5.85 -0.58
N VAL A 214 -0.54 5.48 -0.26
CA VAL A 214 0.48 5.16 -1.28
C VAL A 214 0.02 3.99 -2.15
N THR A 215 -0.55 2.95 -1.53
CA THR A 215 -1.07 1.79 -2.25
C THR A 215 -2.19 2.18 -3.21
N ILE A 216 -3.11 3.06 -2.80
CA ILE A 216 -4.18 3.58 -3.67
C ILE A 216 -3.58 4.32 -4.87
N ILE A 217 -2.63 5.24 -4.64
CA ILE A 217 -1.99 6.01 -5.72
C ILE A 217 -1.35 5.09 -6.75
N PHE A 218 -0.61 4.07 -6.30
CA PHE A 218 0.11 3.16 -7.17
C PHE A 218 -0.81 2.14 -7.88
N ALA A 219 -1.86 1.66 -7.20
CA ALA A 219 -2.74 0.60 -7.70
C ALA A 219 -4.00 1.10 -8.42
N LEU A 220 -4.30 2.42 -8.41
CA LEU A 220 -5.45 3.02 -9.08
C LEU A 220 -5.40 2.95 -10.62
N PRO A 221 -4.25 3.16 -11.29
CA PRO A 221 -4.18 3.27 -12.75
C PRO A 221 -4.76 2.09 -13.53
N PRO A 222 -4.52 0.81 -13.19
CA PRO A 222 -5.06 -0.32 -13.94
C PRO A 222 -6.58 -0.35 -13.99
N ILE A 223 -7.25 -0.09 -12.86
CA ILE A 223 -8.73 -0.12 -12.84
C ILE A 223 -9.31 0.99 -13.71
N VAL A 224 -8.69 2.19 -13.71
CA VAL A 224 -9.10 3.30 -14.56
C VAL A 224 -8.91 2.95 -16.03
N ARG A 225 -7.73 2.46 -16.42
CA ARG A 225 -7.41 2.10 -17.82
C ARG A 225 -8.28 0.98 -18.35
N LEU A 226 -8.44 -0.10 -17.58
CA LEU A 226 -9.25 -1.25 -18.00
C LEU A 226 -10.74 -0.96 -17.98
N THR A 227 -11.22 -0.03 -17.15
CA THR A 227 -12.59 0.47 -17.22
C THR A 227 -12.82 1.26 -18.52
N ILE A 228 -11.90 2.16 -18.89
CA ILE A 228 -11.98 2.90 -20.16
C ILE A 228 -11.95 1.92 -21.34
N LEU A 229 -11.03 0.97 -21.32
CA LEU A 229 -10.87 -0.02 -22.38
C LEU A 229 -12.13 -0.87 -22.52
N GLY A 230 -12.65 -1.43 -21.42
CA GLY A 230 -13.83 -2.28 -21.43
C GLY A 230 -15.06 -1.58 -21.98
N ILE A 231 -15.29 -0.31 -21.64
CA ILE A 231 -16.42 0.48 -22.17
C ILE A 231 -16.22 0.77 -23.66
N ASN A 232 -14.99 1.07 -24.09
CA ASN A 232 -14.70 1.39 -25.49
C ASN A 232 -14.67 0.16 -26.40
N GLN A 233 -14.48 -1.04 -25.87
CA GLN A 233 -14.49 -2.31 -26.60
C GLN A 233 -15.90 -2.85 -26.90
N VAL A 234 -16.95 -2.22 -26.36
CA VAL A 234 -18.32 -2.63 -26.66
C VAL A 234 -18.61 -2.45 -28.14
N PRO A 235 -19.09 -3.50 -28.88
CA PRO A 235 -19.36 -3.43 -30.31
C PRO A 235 -20.31 -2.28 -30.68
N ALA A 236 -19.96 -1.55 -31.75
CA ALA A 236 -20.74 -0.41 -32.24
C ALA A 236 -22.16 -0.80 -32.59
N ASP A 237 -22.33 -1.99 -33.21
CA ASP A 237 -23.64 -2.52 -33.63
C ASP A 237 -24.61 -2.62 -32.43
N LEU A 238 -24.13 -3.04 -31.26
CA LEU A 238 -24.97 -3.11 -30.06
C LEU A 238 -25.36 -1.74 -29.54
N ILE A 239 -24.48 -0.77 -29.70
CA ILE A 239 -24.71 0.63 -29.29
C ILE A 239 -25.76 1.25 -30.24
N GLU A 240 -25.62 1.05 -31.55
CA GLU A 240 -26.55 1.57 -32.58
C GLU A 240 -27.92 0.92 -32.44
N ALA A 241 -27.96 -0.41 -32.31
CA ALA A 241 -29.21 -1.13 -32.07
C ALA A 241 -29.96 -0.60 -30.85
N SER A 242 -29.23 -0.44 -29.73
CA SER A 242 -29.81 0.07 -28.48
C SER A 242 -30.36 1.49 -28.64
N ARG A 243 -29.67 2.36 -29.40
CA ARG A 243 -30.15 3.71 -29.73
C ARG A 243 -31.37 3.71 -30.61
N SER A 244 -31.43 2.81 -31.60
CA SER A 244 -32.60 2.64 -32.49
C SER A 244 -33.84 2.22 -31.72
N PHE A 245 -33.69 1.45 -30.62
CA PHE A 245 -34.78 1.14 -29.68
C PHE A 245 -35.08 2.26 -28.67
N GLY A 246 -34.50 3.45 -28.82
CA GLY A 246 -34.79 4.60 -27.98
C GLY A 246 -34.12 4.59 -26.62
N ALA A 247 -33.02 3.84 -26.43
CA ALA A 247 -32.29 3.82 -25.16
C ALA A 247 -31.66 5.18 -24.83
N SER A 248 -31.97 5.71 -23.64
CA SER A 248 -31.32 6.92 -23.14
C SER A 248 -29.81 6.68 -22.87
N PRO A 249 -28.97 7.73 -22.85
CA PRO A 249 -27.54 7.59 -22.58
C PRO A 249 -27.20 6.88 -21.26
N ARG A 250 -28.07 7.02 -20.25
CA ARG A 250 -27.95 6.30 -18.98
C ARG A 250 -28.28 4.83 -19.11
N GLN A 251 -29.38 4.51 -19.83
CA GLN A 251 -29.79 3.12 -20.11
C GLN A 251 -28.72 2.40 -20.92
N LEU A 252 -28.17 3.05 -21.95
CA LEU A 252 -27.07 2.51 -22.75
C LEU A 252 -25.83 2.15 -21.87
N LEU A 253 -25.43 3.07 -20.97
CA LEU A 253 -24.31 2.81 -20.09
C LEU A 253 -24.58 1.63 -19.15
N PHE A 254 -25.66 1.70 -18.34
CA PHE A 254 -25.87 0.75 -17.25
C PHE A 254 -26.46 -0.60 -17.72
N LYS A 255 -27.23 -0.65 -18.81
CA LYS A 255 -27.87 -1.88 -19.28
C LYS A 255 -27.09 -2.58 -20.39
N VAL A 256 -26.22 -1.89 -21.12
CA VAL A 256 -25.49 -2.44 -22.27
C VAL A 256 -23.99 -2.37 -22.07
N GLN A 257 -23.44 -1.17 -21.97
CA GLN A 257 -21.98 -1.01 -21.96
C GLN A 257 -21.34 -1.60 -20.70
N LEU A 258 -21.84 -1.27 -19.51
CA LEU A 258 -21.24 -1.70 -18.24
C LEU A 258 -21.30 -3.23 -18.04
N PRO A 259 -22.43 -3.93 -18.32
CA PRO A 259 -22.47 -5.39 -18.22
C PRO A 259 -21.54 -6.10 -19.21
N LEU A 260 -21.39 -5.55 -20.43
CA LEU A 260 -20.46 -6.11 -21.43
C LEU A 260 -19.00 -5.79 -21.13
N ALA A 261 -18.72 -4.65 -20.49
CA ALA A 261 -17.39 -4.25 -20.05
C ALA A 261 -16.94 -4.97 -18.75
N MET A 262 -17.86 -5.62 -18.01
CA MET A 262 -17.59 -6.19 -16.69
C MET A 262 -16.40 -7.14 -16.66
N PRO A 263 -16.17 -8.07 -17.59
CA PRO A 263 -15.00 -8.94 -17.59
C PRO A 263 -13.68 -8.15 -17.65
N THR A 264 -13.61 -7.13 -18.48
CA THR A 264 -12.43 -6.27 -18.62
C THR A 264 -12.23 -5.39 -17.38
N ILE A 265 -13.31 -4.88 -16.79
CA ILE A 265 -13.27 -4.14 -15.52
C ILE A 265 -12.77 -5.03 -14.40
N MET A 266 -13.24 -6.26 -14.30
CA MET A 266 -12.78 -7.21 -13.26
C MET A 266 -11.32 -7.62 -13.46
N ALA A 267 -10.82 -7.68 -14.69
CA ALA A 267 -9.40 -7.82 -14.96
C ALA A 267 -8.61 -6.61 -14.38
N GLY A 268 -9.17 -5.40 -14.48
CA GLY A 268 -8.63 -4.20 -13.84
C GLY A 268 -8.59 -4.29 -12.32
N VAL A 269 -9.67 -4.76 -11.71
CA VAL A 269 -9.76 -5.00 -10.26
C VAL A 269 -8.71 -6.01 -9.83
N ASN A 270 -8.55 -7.11 -10.57
CA ASN A 270 -7.54 -8.13 -10.29
C ASN A 270 -6.11 -7.58 -10.37
N GLN A 271 -5.79 -6.80 -11.41
CA GLN A 271 -4.49 -6.18 -11.56
C GLN A 271 -4.21 -5.16 -10.46
N THR A 272 -5.21 -4.36 -10.08
CA THR A 272 -5.13 -3.43 -8.93
C THR A 272 -4.82 -4.18 -7.63
N LEU A 273 -5.45 -5.33 -7.40
CA LEU A 273 -5.22 -6.16 -6.23
C LEU A 273 -3.78 -6.70 -6.18
N MET A 274 -3.27 -7.20 -7.32
CA MET A 274 -1.88 -7.69 -7.41
C MET A 274 -0.86 -6.59 -7.12
N LEU A 275 -1.09 -5.38 -7.65
CA LEU A 275 -0.24 -4.23 -7.34
C LEU A 275 -0.36 -3.80 -5.88
N ALA A 276 -1.55 -3.84 -5.28
CA ALA A 276 -1.74 -3.54 -3.87
C ALA A 276 -0.98 -4.51 -2.96
N LEU A 277 -0.98 -5.80 -3.28
CA LEU A 277 -0.19 -6.81 -2.55
C LEU A 277 1.32 -6.58 -2.69
N SER A 278 1.79 -6.21 -3.88
CA SER A 278 3.20 -5.86 -4.09
C SER A 278 3.61 -4.63 -3.27
N MET A 279 2.70 -3.66 -3.13
CA MET A 279 2.94 -2.44 -2.36
C MET A 279 3.02 -2.67 -0.85
N VAL A 280 2.44 -3.75 -0.31
CA VAL A 280 2.49 -4.05 1.14
C VAL A 280 3.94 -4.17 1.65
N VAL A 281 4.83 -4.78 0.83
CA VAL A 281 6.24 -4.91 1.21
C VAL A 281 6.94 -3.55 1.20
N ILE A 282 6.71 -2.75 0.16
CA ILE A 282 7.30 -1.40 0.04
C ILE A 282 6.76 -0.47 1.14
N ALA A 283 5.46 -0.49 1.38
CA ALA A 283 4.81 0.29 2.42
C ALA A 283 5.31 -0.07 3.84
N SER A 284 5.80 -1.29 4.05
CA SER A 284 6.37 -1.68 5.34
C SER A 284 7.59 -0.84 5.75
N MET A 285 8.27 -0.19 4.79
CA MET A 285 9.37 0.74 5.07
C MET A 285 8.93 1.99 5.84
N ILE A 286 7.65 2.35 5.76
CA ILE A 286 7.05 3.44 6.54
C ILE A 286 6.24 2.93 7.74
N ALA A 287 6.69 1.83 8.34
CA ALA A 287 6.12 1.18 9.51
C ALA A 287 4.67 0.69 9.33
N VAL A 288 4.28 0.31 8.11
CA VAL A 288 3.02 -0.39 7.87
C VAL A 288 3.13 -1.82 8.39
N GLY A 289 2.14 -2.23 9.20
CA GLY A 289 2.07 -3.58 9.75
C GLY A 289 1.79 -4.67 8.72
N GLY A 290 1.78 -5.93 9.14
CA GLY A 290 1.42 -7.08 8.32
C GLY A 290 2.60 -7.92 7.83
N LEU A 291 2.33 -8.80 6.86
CA LEU A 291 3.32 -9.74 6.31
C LEU A 291 4.52 -9.02 5.68
N GLY A 292 4.31 -7.88 5.03
CA GLY A 292 5.40 -7.06 4.48
C GLY A 292 6.41 -6.64 5.55
N GLN A 293 5.92 -6.27 6.74
CA GLN A 293 6.78 -5.91 7.86
C GLN A 293 7.59 -7.12 8.38
N MET A 294 7.00 -8.35 8.34
CA MET A 294 7.76 -9.55 8.68
C MET A 294 8.92 -9.77 7.70
N VAL A 295 8.66 -9.61 6.41
CA VAL A 295 9.71 -9.70 5.37
C VAL A 295 10.80 -8.66 5.61
N LEU A 296 10.43 -7.40 5.81
CA LEU A 296 11.38 -6.31 6.02
C LEU A 296 12.24 -6.53 7.29
N ARG A 297 11.62 -6.95 8.39
CA ARG A 297 12.34 -7.27 9.63
C ARG A 297 13.28 -8.47 9.47
N GLY A 298 12.85 -9.50 8.75
CA GLY A 298 13.66 -10.67 8.44
C GLY A 298 14.91 -10.28 7.65
N ILE A 299 14.74 -9.47 6.60
CA ILE A 299 15.87 -8.95 5.80
C ILE A 299 16.81 -8.09 6.66
N GLY A 300 16.27 -7.16 7.43
CA GLY A 300 17.07 -6.26 8.27
C GLY A 300 17.84 -6.95 9.41
N ARG A 301 17.38 -8.11 9.86
CA ARG A 301 18.03 -8.92 10.90
C ARG A 301 18.81 -10.11 10.33
N LEU A 302 18.83 -10.29 9.00
CA LEU A 302 19.37 -11.47 8.32
C LEU A 302 18.71 -12.78 8.80
N ASP A 303 17.46 -12.70 9.30
CA ASP A 303 16.63 -13.84 9.68
C ASP A 303 15.84 -14.33 8.47
N MET A 304 16.44 -15.27 7.75
CA MET A 304 15.83 -15.86 6.55
C MET A 304 14.55 -16.63 6.87
N GLY A 305 14.42 -17.20 8.08
CA GLY A 305 13.22 -17.90 8.54
C GLY A 305 12.03 -16.94 8.59
N LEU A 306 12.18 -15.81 9.28
CA LEU A 306 11.13 -14.79 9.40
C LEU A 306 10.76 -14.17 8.04
N ALA A 307 11.76 -13.87 7.20
CA ALA A 307 11.54 -13.34 5.85
C ALA A 307 10.77 -14.33 4.97
N THR A 308 11.11 -15.63 5.03
CA THR A 308 10.44 -16.68 4.27
C THR A 308 9.00 -16.86 4.71
N VAL A 309 8.71 -16.90 6.01
CA VAL A 309 7.34 -16.98 6.56
C VAL A 309 6.47 -15.82 6.05
N GLY A 310 6.99 -14.59 6.12
CA GLY A 310 6.29 -13.42 5.60
C GLY A 310 6.05 -13.49 4.09
N GLY A 311 7.08 -13.88 3.32
CA GLY A 311 7.00 -14.02 1.86
C GLY A 311 6.01 -15.11 1.42
N VAL A 312 6.07 -16.29 2.01
CA VAL A 312 5.11 -17.39 1.74
C VAL A 312 3.68 -16.96 2.09
N GLY A 313 3.49 -16.26 3.22
CA GLY A 313 2.18 -15.73 3.58
C GLY A 313 1.61 -14.77 2.53
N ILE A 314 2.42 -13.86 1.97
CA ILE A 314 2.02 -12.94 0.90
C ILE A 314 1.63 -13.73 -0.36
N VAL A 315 2.43 -14.72 -0.77
CA VAL A 315 2.15 -15.53 -1.97
C VAL A 315 0.84 -16.30 -1.82
N ILE A 316 0.60 -16.91 -0.66
CA ILE A 316 -0.64 -17.64 -0.40
C ILE A 316 -1.86 -16.68 -0.47
N LEU A 317 -1.80 -15.51 0.18
CA LEU A 317 -2.86 -14.51 0.10
C LEU A 317 -3.07 -14.03 -1.35
N ALA A 318 -1.98 -13.80 -2.09
CA ALA A 318 -2.05 -13.39 -3.49
C ALA A 318 -2.80 -14.42 -4.34
N ILE A 319 -2.49 -15.70 -4.20
CA ILE A 319 -3.15 -16.78 -4.94
C ILE A 319 -4.63 -16.87 -4.60
N ILE A 320 -5.00 -16.78 -3.32
CA ILE A 320 -6.40 -16.83 -2.88
C ILE A 320 -7.19 -15.66 -3.48
N LEU A 321 -6.68 -14.45 -3.33
CA LEU A 321 -7.36 -13.24 -3.78
C LEU A 321 -7.43 -13.16 -5.31
N ASP A 322 -6.37 -13.54 -6.02
CA ASP A 322 -6.36 -13.61 -7.49
C ASP A 322 -7.43 -14.58 -8.01
N ARG A 323 -7.50 -15.79 -7.45
CA ARG A 323 -8.50 -16.79 -7.86
C ARG A 323 -9.93 -16.36 -7.55
N LEU A 324 -10.15 -15.69 -6.41
CA LEU A 324 -11.46 -15.16 -6.05
C LEU A 324 -11.92 -14.04 -7.00
N THR A 325 -11.05 -13.08 -7.28
CA THR A 325 -11.38 -11.97 -8.21
C THR A 325 -11.59 -12.44 -9.62
N GLN A 326 -10.78 -13.40 -10.12
CA GLN A 326 -11.01 -14.04 -11.42
C GLN A 326 -12.35 -14.79 -11.49
N ALA A 327 -12.74 -15.47 -10.41
CA ALA A 327 -14.02 -16.17 -10.36
C ALA A 327 -15.22 -15.22 -10.39
N VAL A 328 -15.11 -14.06 -9.75
CA VAL A 328 -16.13 -12.98 -9.81
C VAL A 328 -16.21 -12.40 -11.22
N GLY A 329 -15.08 -12.26 -11.92
CA GLY A 329 -14.98 -11.66 -13.26
C GLY A 329 -15.43 -12.57 -14.41
N ARG A 330 -15.73 -13.85 -14.16
CA ARG A 330 -16.21 -14.76 -15.22
C ARG A 330 -17.54 -14.30 -15.81
N ASP A 331 -17.66 -14.39 -17.13
CA ASP A 331 -18.86 -14.00 -17.86
C ASP A 331 -20.12 -14.70 -17.34
N ALA A 332 -21.22 -13.96 -17.30
CA ALA A 332 -22.54 -14.50 -16.96
C ALA A 332 -22.94 -15.66 -17.90
N ARG A 333 -22.47 -15.64 -19.15
CA ARG A 333 -22.67 -16.73 -20.13
C ARG A 333 -21.98 -18.03 -19.73
N SER A 334 -20.77 -17.96 -19.14
CA SER A 334 -20.03 -19.13 -18.69
C SER A 334 -20.59 -19.76 -17.41
N ARG A 335 -21.34 -18.98 -16.62
CA ARG A 335 -22.05 -19.49 -15.42
C ARG A 335 -23.37 -20.22 -15.77
N GLY A 336 -23.82 -20.18 -17.01
CA GLY A 336 -25.14 -20.67 -17.41
C GLY A 336 -26.27 -19.83 -16.78
N ASN A 337 -27.54 -20.22 -17.01
CA ASN A 337 -28.71 -19.54 -16.43
C ASN A 337 -28.92 -19.81 -14.93
N ARG A 338 -27.84 -20.25 -14.23
CA ARG A 338 -27.88 -20.56 -12.78
C ARG A 338 -27.73 -19.28 -11.98
N ARG A 339 -28.74 -18.99 -11.17
CA ARG A 339 -28.70 -17.86 -10.23
C ARG A 339 -27.61 -18.11 -9.20
N TRP A 340 -26.85 -17.07 -8.79
CA TRP A 340 -25.70 -17.15 -7.88
C TRP A 340 -25.99 -17.85 -6.53
N TYR A 341 -27.25 -17.83 -6.07
CA TYR A 341 -27.71 -18.47 -4.83
C TYR A 341 -28.10 -19.93 -4.99
N THR A 342 -28.19 -20.48 -6.22
CA THR A 342 -28.49 -21.90 -6.46
C THR A 342 -27.22 -22.77 -6.55
N THR A 343 -26.04 -22.14 -6.53
CA THR A 343 -24.72 -22.80 -6.54
C THR A 343 -24.04 -22.61 -5.18
N GLY A 344 -23.16 -23.55 -4.78
CA GLY A 344 -22.40 -23.47 -3.54
C GLY A 344 -23.20 -23.84 -2.27
N PRO A 345 -22.69 -23.45 -1.07
CA PRO A 345 -23.31 -23.80 0.20
C PRO A 345 -24.74 -23.21 0.37
N LEU A 346 -25.01 -22.00 -0.17
CA LEU A 346 -26.37 -21.45 -0.17
C LEU A 346 -27.33 -22.29 -1.00
N GLY A 347 -26.87 -22.87 -2.11
CA GLY A 347 -27.67 -23.77 -2.94
C GLY A 347 -28.05 -25.07 -2.22
N LEU A 348 -27.23 -25.57 -1.32
CA LEU A 348 -27.57 -26.73 -0.49
C LEU A 348 -28.68 -26.42 0.52
N ILE A 349 -28.68 -25.21 1.08
CA ILE A 349 -29.69 -24.75 2.03
C ILE A 349 -31.03 -24.43 1.34
N THR A 350 -30.99 -23.88 0.13
CA THR A 350 -32.19 -23.43 -0.60
C THR A 350 -32.85 -24.55 -1.42
N ARG A 351 -32.15 -25.64 -1.76
CA ARG A 351 -32.69 -26.81 -2.48
C ARG A 351 -33.92 -27.42 -1.84
N PRO A 352 -34.07 -27.58 -0.51
CA PRO A 352 -35.28 -28.14 0.08
C PRO A 352 -36.49 -27.19 0.03
N PHE A 353 -36.27 -25.86 -0.15
CA PHE A 353 -37.34 -24.87 -0.19
C PHE A 353 -37.83 -24.49 -1.60
N CYS A 354 -37.17 -24.96 -2.65
CA CYS A 354 -37.51 -24.70 -4.06
C CYS A 354 -38.03 -25.95 -4.84
N ARG A 355 -38.57 -26.93 -4.12
CA ARG A 355 -39.32 -28.04 -4.69
C ARG A 355 -40.81 -27.77 -4.66
#